data_5c3ced6a3912ccdcb00c03275d1d8ca4
#
_entry.id   5c3ced6a3912ccdcb00c03275d1d8ca4
#
_cell.length_a   1.000
_cell.length_b   1.000
_cell.length_c   1.000
_cell.angle_alpha   90.00
_cell.angle_beta   90.00
_cell.angle_gamma   90.00
#
_symmetry.space_group_name_H-M   'P 1'
#
loop_
_entity.id
_entity.type
_entity.pdbx_description
1 polymer ?
#
loop_
_entity_poly.entity_id
_entity_poly.type
_entity_poly.pdbx_seq_one_letter_code
_entity_poly.pdbx_strand_id
1 'polypeptide(L)'
;MNETEAQLFARLREENPDFRRLAEKHREFDQKIGEFDRIYYLTSEQDRKRKELQKLKLRIKDEMYSIMRQYQTQNEKAHAS
;
A
#
# COMPACT_ATOMS: atom_id res chain seq x y z
N MET A 1 -12.80 -19.62 10.44
CA MET A 1 -13.18 -18.43 9.65
C MET A 1 -11.95 -17.81 9.02
N ASN A 2 -12.07 -17.44 7.77
CA ASN A 2 -10.95 -16.80 7.09
C ASN A 2 -10.86 -15.33 7.49
N GLU A 3 -9.65 -14.88 7.71
CA GLU A 3 -9.35 -13.49 8.00
C GLU A 3 -9.70 -12.62 6.79
N THR A 4 -10.38 -11.51 7.02
CA THR A 4 -10.67 -10.55 5.94
C THR A 4 -9.41 -9.82 5.52
N GLU A 5 -9.43 -9.23 4.33
CA GLU A 5 -8.30 -8.40 3.85
C GLU A 5 -7.97 -7.29 4.82
N ALA A 6 -9.00 -6.62 5.35
CA ALA A 6 -8.80 -5.53 6.30
C ALA A 6 -8.15 -6.02 7.60
N GLN A 7 -8.58 -7.18 8.10
CA GLN A 7 -8.00 -7.77 9.30
C GLN A 7 -6.55 -8.19 9.08
N LEU A 8 -6.26 -8.80 7.94
CA LEU A 8 -4.90 -9.19 7.57
C LEU A 8 -3.99 -7.98 7.45
N PHE A 9 -4.48 -6.93 6.82
CA PHE A 9 -3.73 -5.67 6.67
C PHE A 9 -3.36 -5.10 8.05
N ALA A 10 -4.33 -5.02 8.96
CA ALA A 10 -4.09 -4.51 10.31
C ALA A 10 -3.09 -5.36 11.07
N ARG A 11 -3.21 -6.68 10.97
CA ARG A 11 -2.31 -7.61 11.63
C ARG A 11 -0.87 -7.50 11.11
N LEU A 12 -0.70 -7.46 9.79
CA LEU A 12 0.62 -7.34 9.17
C LEU A 12 1.28 -6.00 9.50
N ARG A 13 0.48 -4.95 9.57
CA ARG A 13 0.99 -3.63 9.95
C ARG A 13 1.59 -3.63 11.36
N GLU A 14 1.04 -4.43 12.27
CA GLU A 14 1.56 -4.56 13.63
C GLU A 14 2.72 -5.54 13.72
N GLU A 15 2.63 -6.67 13.05
CA GLU A 15 3.56 -7.79 13.23
C GLU A 15 4.74 -7.80 12.27
N ASN A 16 4.58 -7.23 11.08
CA ASN A 16 5.61 -7.26 10.04
C ASN A 16 6.22 -5.87 9.84
N PRO A 17 7.48 -5.66 10.26
CA PRO A 17 8.14 -4.34 10.13
C PRO A 17 8.25 -3.87 8.67
N ASP A 18 8.50 -4.79 7.74
CA ASP A 18 8.61 -4.45 6.32
C ASP A 18 7.26 -3.98 5.77
N PHE A 19 6.19 -4.67 6.12
CA PHE A 19 4.83 -4.27 5.72
C PHE A 19 4.45 -2.92 6.32
N ARG A 20 4.79 -2.71 7.59
CA ARG A 20 4.55 -1.42 8.26
C ARG A 20 5.25 -0.28 7.52
N ARG A 21 6.50 -0.49 7.13
CA ARG A 21 7.29 0.51 6.40
C ARG A 21 6.64 0.84 5.06
N LEU A 22 6.17 -0.17 4.34
CA LEU A 22 5.46 0.02 3.07
C LEU A 22 4.15 0.78 3.29
N ALA A 23 3.40 0.44 4.34
CA ALA A 23 2.16 1.11 4.67
C ALA A 23 2.38 2.60 4.98
N GLU A 24 3.44 2.92 5.73
CA GLU A 24 3.81 4.29 6.04
C GLU A 24 4.17 5.08 4.79
N LYS A 25 4.97 4.49 3.90
CA LYS A 25 5.33 5.12 2.63
C LYS A 25 4.11 5.35 1.74
N HIS A 26 3.21 4.38 1.68
CA HIS A 26 1.97 4.50 0.93
C HIS A 26 1.16 5.70 1.42
N ARG A 27 1.05 5.83 2.74
CA ARG A 27 0.35 6.96 3.36
C ARG A 27 1.00 8.29 3.04
N GLU A 28 2.35 8.36 3.11
CA GLU A 28 3.09 9.57 2.78
C GLU A 28 2.87 10.02 1.33
N PHE A 29 2.95 9.08 0.40
CA PHE A 29 2.71 9.38 -1.00
C PHE A 29 1.27 9.82 -1.25
N ASP A 30 0.32 9.17 -0.59
CA ASP A 30 -1.08 9.53 -0.69
C ASP A 30 -1.33 10.96 -0.20
N GLN A 31 -0.70 11.35 0.91
CA GLN A 31 -0.80 12.72 1.43
C GLN A 31 -0.21 13.74 0.46
N LYS A 32 0.95 13.45 -0.13
CA LYS A 32 1.59 14.34 -1.09
C LYS A 32 0.76 14.50 -2.35
N ILE A 33 0.19 13.40 -2.85
CA ILE A 33 -0.71 13.45 -3.99
C ILE A 33 -1.93 14.30 -3.66
N GLY A 34 -2.49 14.15 -2.45
CA GLY A 34 -3.60 14.95 -1.99
C GLY A 34 -3.31 16.44 -1.96
N GLU A 35 -2.07 16.83 -1.63
CA GLU A 35 -1.66 18.24 -1.66
C GLU A 35 -1.72 18.79 -3.09
N PHE A 36 -1.27 18.01 -4.08
CA PHE A 36 -1.38 18.43 -5.49
C PHE A 36 -2.84 18.50 -5.95
N ASP A 37 -3.68 17.61 -5.46
CA ASP A 37 -5.11 17.59 -5.83
C ASP A 37 -5.86 18.84 -5.34
N ARG A 38 -5.34 19.53 -4.33
CA ARG A 38 -5.91 20.79 -3.83
C ARG A 38 -5.54 22.00 -4.67
N ILE A 39 -4.56 21.88 -5.56
CA ILE A 39 -4.10 22.96 -6.42
C ILE A 39 -5.01 23.01 -7.65
N TYR A 40 -5.59 24.20 -7.92
CA TYR A 40 -6.53 24.34 -9.01
C TYR A 40 -5.86 24.16 -10.39
N TYR A 41 -4.66 24.74 -10.56
CA TYR A 41 -3.87 24.56 -11.79
C TYR A 41 -2.48 24.09 -11.42
N LEU A 42 -2.13 22.89 -11.88
CA LEU A 42 -0.78 22.36 -11.70
C LEU A 42 0.14 22.87 -12.81
N THR A 43 1.37 23.25 -12.42
CA THR A 43 2.41 23.47 -13.40
C THR A 43 2.82 22.15 -14.04
N SER A 44 3.53 22.20 -15.16
CA SER A 44 4.02 21.00 -15.82
C SER A 44 4.91 20.17 -14.91
N GLU A 45 5.75 20.84 -14.11
CA GLU A 45 6.61 20.15 -13.14
C GLU A 45 5.82 19.50 -12.03
N GLN A 46 4.81 20.19 -11.50
CA GLN A 46 3.94 19.65 -10.46
C GLN A 46 3.15 18.44 -10.96
N ASP A 47 2.61 18.53 -12.16
CA ASP A 47 1.88 17.41 -12.77
C ASP A 47 2.77 16.20 -12.97
N ARG A 48 4.00 16.40 -13.42
CA ARG A 48 4.98 15.34 -13.58
C ARG A 48 5.28 14.67 -12.24
N LYS A 49 5.51 15.48 -11.22
CA LYS A 49 5.80 14.98 -9.87
C LYS A 49 4.63 14.19 -9.29
N ARG A 50 3.41 14.68 -9.51
CA ARG A 50 2.20 13.97 -9.09
C ARG A 50 2.11 12.58 -9.74
N LYS A 51 2.38 12.51 -11.03
CA LYS A 51 2.39 11.24 -11.77
C LYS A 51 3.45 10.28 -11.27
N GLU A 52 4.64 10.80 -10.95
CA GLU A 52 5.71 9.98 -10.37
C GLU A 52 5.30 9.41 -9.00
N LEU A 53 4.70 10.24 -8.16
CA LEU A 53 4.21 9.81 -6.85
C LEU A 53 3.13 8.74 -6.98
N GLN A 54 2.23 8.87 -7.95
CA GLN A 54 1.21 7.87 -8.21
C GLN A 54 1.81 6.52 -8.61
N LYS A 55 2.84 6.54 -9.46
CA LYS A 55 3.55 5.32 -9.87
C LYS A 55 4.22 4.65 -8.68
N LEU A 56 4.88 5.42 -7.84
CA LEU A 56 5.53 4.91 -6.64
C LEU A 56 4.51 4.34 -5.66
N LYS A 57 3.39 5.02 -5.48
CA LYS A 57 2.30 4.56 -4.63
C LYS A 57 1.76 3.21 -5.10
N LEU A 58 1.55 3.07 -6.40
CA LEU A 58 1.06 1.82 -6.99
C LEU A 58 2.07 0.68 -6.81
N ARG A 59 3.36 0.97 -6.99
CA ARG A 59 4.41 -0.03 -6.78
C ARG A 59 4.42 -0.52 -5.34
N ILE A 60 4.31 0.40 -4.38
CA ILE A 60 4.27 0.05 -2.96
C ILE A 60 3.04 -0.79 -2.66
N LYS A 61 1.90 -0.41 -3.21
CA LYS A 61 0.65 -1.15 -3.05
C LYS A 61 0.78 -2.58 -3.57
N ASP A 62 1.42 -2.75 -4.73
CA ASP A 62 1.65 -4.07 -5.31
C ASP A 62 2.54 -4.93 -4.40
N GLU A 63 3.57 -4.34 -3.81
CA GLU A 63 4.43 -5.05 -2.86
C GLU A 63 3.66 -5.46 -1.61
N MET A 64 2.80 -4.57 -1.10
CA MET A 64 1.95 -4.89 0.05
C MET A 64 0.99 -6.04 -0.26
N TYR A 65 0.35 -6.01 -1.41
CA TYR A 65 -0.54 -7.11 -1.83
C TYR A 65 0.21 -8.42 -2.03
N SER A 66 1.44 -8.36 -2.52
CA SER A 66 2.28 -9.55 -2.66
C SER A 66 2.52 -10.21 -1.30
N ILE A 67 2.84 -9.42 -0.29
CA ILE A 67 3.03 -9.91 1.08
C ILE A 67 1.71 -10.50 1.61
N MET A 68 0.61 -9.81 1.42
CA MET A 68 -0.71 -10.28 1.87
C MET A 68 -1.07 -11.62 1.24
N ARG A 69 -0.82 -11.77 -0.06
CA ARG A 69 -1.10 -13.04 -0.76
C ARG A 69 -0.26 -14.18 -0.23
N GLN A 70 1.00 -13.94 0.11
CA GLN A 70 1.85 -14.96 0.70
C GLN A 70 1.28 -15.47 2.02
N TYR A 71 0.80 -14.56 2.87
CA TYR A 71 0.18 -14.94 4.14
C TYR A 71 -1.14 -15.67 3.94
N GLN A 72 -1.96 -15.25 3.01
CA GLN A 72 -3.21 -15.93 2.68
C GLN A 72 -2.97 -17.34 2.17
N THR A 73 -2.00 -17.51 1.29
CA THR A 73 -1.63 -18.82 0.74
C THR A 73 -1.14 -19.75 1.84
N GLN A 74 -0.33 -19.25 2.77
CA GLN A 74 0.16 -20.03 3.91
C GLN A 74 -1.01 -20.47 4.80
N ASN A 75 -1.96 -19.59 5.06
CA ASN A 75 -3.13 -19.90 5.84
C ASN A 75 -4.01 -20.97 5.15
N GLU A 76 -4.17 -20.87 3.84
CA GLU A 76 -4.89 -21.86 3.07
C GLU A 76 -4.22 -23.23 3.10
N LYS A 77 -2.90 -23.26 2.97
CA LYS A 77 -2.13 -24.50 3.09
C LYS A 77 -2.25 -25.12 4.46
N ALA A 78 -2.24 -24.29 5.51
CA ALA A 78 -2.41 -24.77 6.87
C ALA A 78 -3.79 -25.40 7.09
N HIS A 79 -4.82 -24.87 6.43
CA HIS A 79 -6.17 -25.41 6.49
C HIS A 79 -6.32 -26.68 5.64
N ALA A 80 -5.60 -26.80 4.56
CA ALA A 80 -5.65 -27.95 3.67
C ALA A 80 -4.97 -29.20 4.25
N SER A 81 -4.13 -29.03 5.23
CA SER A 81 -3.46 -30.13 5.89
C SER A 81 -4.21 -30.53 7.16
#